data_1f66bc6049a7dff2429532e82061b278
#
_entry.id   1f66bc6049a7dff2429532e82061b278
#
_cell.length_a   1.000
_cell.length_b   1.000
_cell.length_c   1.000
_cell.angle_alpha   90.00
_cell.angle_beta   90.00
_cell.angle_gamma   90.00
#
_symmetry.space_group_name_H-M   'P 1'
#
loop_
_entity.id
_entity.type
_entity.pdbx_description
1 polymer ?
#
loop_
_entity_poly.entity_id
_entity_poly.type
_entity_poly.pdbx_seq_one_letter_code
_entity_poly.pdbx_strand_id
1 'polypeptide(L)'
;VQSYNSYTGEPITVVLAKALLNVHFNAKAADLKLEDYKAGDKLVPFKVIAEYKGADLIGMEYEQLIPWVKPVEVSEDGAWKASDKAFRVIPGDYVTTEDGTGIVHIAPTFGADDANVARAAGIPSLFMINKKGETRPMVDLTGKFYLLDELDEEFVKECVDVDKYKEYQGAWVKNAYDPQFMVDGKYDEKAAQAAESLDI
;
A
#
# COMPACT_ATOMS: atom_id res chain seq x y z
N VAL A 1 4.11 -12.40 -14.80
CA VAL A 1 2.98 -13.13 -15.37
C VAL A 1 1.94 -12.14 -15.88
N GLN A 2 1.54 -12.28 -17.14
CA GLN A 2 0.40 -11.56 -17.71
C GLN A 2 -0.88 -12.36 -17.51
N SER A 3 -1.97 -11.68 -17.19
CA SER A 3 -3.29 -12.26 -16.98
C SER A 3 -4.36 -11.16 -16.98
N TYR A 4 -5.50 -11.46 -16.41
CA TYR A 4 -6.59 -10.51 -16.18
C TYR A 4 -6.99 -10.50 -14.70
N ASN A 5 -7.41 -9.36 -14.22
CA ASN A 5 -8.04 -9.25 -12.91
C ASN A 5 -9.42 -9.92 -12.95
N SER A 6 -9.63 -10.96 -12.17
CA SER A 6 -10.86 -11.75 -12.19
C SER A 6 -12.11 -10.98 -11.72
N TYR A 7 -11.94 -9.85 -11.03
CA TYR A 7 -13.05 -9.02 -10.56
C TYR A 7 -13.42 -7.93 -11.55
N THR A 8 -12.42 -7.27 -12.17
CA THR A 8 -12.67 -6.14 -13.08
C THR A 8 -12.65 -6.57 -14.55
N GLY A 9 -12.04 -7.70 -14.89
CA GLY A 9 -11.81 -8.13 -16.26
C GLY A 9 -10.66 -7.41 -16.97
N GLU A 10 -10.00 -6.47 -16.31
CA GLU A 10 -8.91 -5.67 -16.89
C GLU A 10 -7.60 -6.47 -16.97
N PRO A 11 -6.78 -6.25 -18.02
CA PRO A 11 -5.48 -6.88 -18.14
C PRO A 11 -4.54 -6.44 -17.03
N ILE A 12 -3.79 -7.40 -16.48
CA ILE A 12 -2.78 -7.15 -15.44
C ILE A 12 -1.47 -7.85 -15.77
N THR A 13 -0.38 -7.29 -15.24
CA THR A 13 0.92 -7.97 -15.18
C THR A 13 1.37 -7.98 -13.72
N VAL A 14 1.64 -9.17 -13.20
CA VAL A 14 2.00 -9.36 -11.80
C VAL A 14 3.35 -10.05 -11.65
N VAL A 15 4.02 -9.78 -10.54
CA VAL A 15 5.26 -10.43 -10.11
C VAL A 15 4.93 -11.27 -8.88
N LEU A 16 5.34 -12.53 -8.89
CA LEU A 16 5.19 -13.45 -7.77
C LEU A 16 6.26 -14.54 -7.81
N ALA A 17 6.47 -15.22 -6.68
CA ALA A 17 7.37 -16.36 -6.61
C ALA A 17 6.90 -17.50 -7.52
N LYS A 18 7.80 -18.08 -8.31
CA LYS A 18 7.51 -19.18 -9.25
C LYS A 18 6.87 -20.38 -8.55
N ALA A 19 7.30 -20.69 -7.32
CA ALA A 19 6.75 -21.79 -6.53
C ALA A 19 5.26 -21.61 -6.21
N LEU A 20 4.78 -20.37 -6.17
CA LEU A 20 3.40 -20.01 -5.84
C LEU A 20 2.51 -19.80 -7.08
N LEU A 21 3.04 -20.00 -8.27
CA LEU A 21 2.30 -19.79 -9.51
C LEU A 21 0.96 -20.52 -9.52
N ASN A 22 0.96 -21.83 -9.18
CA ASN A 22 -0.24 -22.64 -9.18
C ASN A 22 -1.18 -22.42 -7.97
N VAL A 23 -0.76 -21.63 -6.99
CA VAL A 23 -1.61 -21.16 -5.89
C VAL A 23 -2.51 -20.03 -6.39
N HIS A 24 -1.96 -19.14 -7.20
CA HIS A 24 -2.66 -17.93 -7.68
C HIS A 24 -3.30 -18.11 -9.06
N PHE A 25 -2.76 -19.00 -9.90
CA PHE A 25 -3.23 -19.24 -11.25
C PHE A 25 -3.65 -20.70 -11.42
N ASN A 26 -4.83 -20.91 -11.97
CA ASN A 26 -5.32 -22.28 -12.21
C ASN A 26 -4.54 -22.93 -13.35
N ALA A 27 -3.85 -24.03 -13.07
CA ALA A 27 -3.05 -24.76 -14.06
C ALA A 27 -3.85 -25.16 -15.32
N LYS A 28 -5.17 -25.37 -15.22
CA LYS A 28 -6.05 -25.68 -16.37
C LYS A 28 -6.18 -24.51 -17.34
N ALA A 29 -5.80 -23.32 -16.94
CA ALA A 29 -5.84 -22.13 -17.78
C ALA A 29 -4.50 -21.84 -18.47
N ALA A 30 -3.46 -22.63 -18.22
CA ALA A 30 -2.11 -22.39 -18.75
C ALA A 30 -2.05 -22.42 -20.29
N ASP A 31 -2.89 -23.25 -20.93
CA ASP A 31 -2.94 -23.38 -22.39
C ASP A 31 -3.98 -22.47 -23.05
N LEU A 32 -4.73 -21.69 -22.26
CA LEU A 32 -5.70 -20.74 -22.79
C LEU A 32 -4.99 -19.50 -23.33
N LYS A 33 -5.51 -18.95 -24.41
CA LYS A 33 -4.97 -17.72 -24.99
C LYS A 33 -5.52 -16.50 -24.27
N LEU A 34 -4.66 -15.51 -24.03
CA LEU A 34 -5.05 -14.26 -23.39
C LEU A 34 -6.12 -13.51 -24.19
N GLU A 35 -6.00 -13.52 -25.54
CA GLU A 35 -6.93 -12.84 -26.45
C GLU A 35 -8.35 -13.41 -26.47
N ASP A 36 -8.54 -14.64 -26.03
CA ASP A 36 -9.85 -15.31 -26.01
C ASP A 36 -10.63 -15.04 -24.71
N TYR A 37 -10.01 -14.40 -23.70
CA TYR A 37 -10.65 -14.14 -22.40
C TYR A 37 -11.80 -13.12 -22.51
N LYS A 38 -12.86 -13.43 -21.78
CA LYS A 38 -14.00 -12.53 -21.58
C LYS A 38 -14.24 -12.33 -20.09
N ALA A 39 -14.50 -11.09 -19.69
CA ALA A 39 -14.83 -10.78 -18.30
C ALA A 39 -15.98 -11.66 -17.79
N GLY A 40 -15.76 -12.33 -16.66
CA GLY A 40 -16.69 -13.28 -16.07
C GLY A 40 -16.42 -14.74 -16.42
N ASP A 41 -15.44 -15.06 -17.27
CA ASP A 41 -15.02 -16.44 -17.50
C ASP A 41 -14.46 -17.05 -16.21
N LYS A 42 -14.84 -18.33 -15.96
CA LYS A 42 -14.41 -19.05 -14.74
C LYS A 42 -12.92 -19.38 -14.73
N LEU A 43 -12.30 -19.52 -15.89
CA LEU A 43 -10.88 -19.78 -16.05
C LEU A 43 -10.22 -18.54 -16.65
N VAL A 44 -9.38 -17.90 -15.88
CA VAL A 44 -8.63 -16.71 -16.32
C VAL A 44 -7.30 -17.17 -16.91
N PRO A 45 -7.03 -16.93 -18.20
CA PRO A 45 -5.79 -17.31 -18.84
C PRO A 45 -4.60 -16.52 -18.26
N PHE A 46 -3.44 -17.14 -18.29
CA PHE A 46 -2.20 -16.48 -17.87
C PHE A 46 -1.02 -16.91 -18.71
N LYS A 47 -0.01 -16.08 -18.76
CA LYS A 47 1.25 -16.33 -19.47
C LYS A 47 2.44 -15.88 -18.65
N VAL A 48 3.36 -16.78 -18.35
CA VAL A 48 4.66 -16.39 -17.80
C VAL A 48 5.47 -15.71 -18.92
N ILE A 49 5.78 -14.43 -18.74
CA ILE A 49 6.45 -13.61 -19.75
C ILE A 49 7.96 -13.48 -19.49
N ALA A 50 8.37 -13.59 -18.22
CA ALA A 50 9.77 -13.54 -17.82
C ALA A 50 9.96 -14.22 -16.46
N GLU A 51 11.20 -14.63 -16.18
CA GLU A 51 11.63 -15.16 -14.88
C GLU A 51 12.88 -14.40 -14.44
N TYR A 52 12.91 -14.01 -13.17
CA TYR A 52 14.01 -13.28 -12.53
C TYR A 52 14.36 -13.96 -11.21
N LYS A 53 15.58 -13.76 -10.74
CA LYS A 53 15.91 -14.02 -9.33
C LYS A 53 15.46 -12.83 -8.49
N GLY A 54 15.07 -13.06 -7.23
CA GLY A 54 14.72 -11.97 -6.31
C GLY A 54 15.82 -10.90 -6.23
N ALA A 55 17.09 -11.31 -6.28
CA ALA A 55 18.24 -10.40 -6.28
C ALA A 55 18.26 -9.43 -7.47
N ASP A 56 17.70 -9.81 -8.62
CA ASP A 56 17.65 -8.97 -9.82
C ASP A 56 16.62 -7.85 -9.69
N LEU A 57 15.69 -7.97 -8.72
CA LEU A 57 14.64 -6.98 -8.45
C LEU A 57 15.07 -5.92 -7.43
N ILE A 58 16.16 -6.14 -6.67
CA ILE A 58 16.62 -5.21 -5.64
C ILE A 58 16.93 -3.85 -6.26
N GLY A 59 16.40 -2.79 -5.64
CA GLY A 59 16.53 -1.41 -6.10
C GLY A 59 15.51 -1.00 -7.17
N MET A 60 14.67 -1.91 -7.66
CA MET A 60 13.57 -1.54 -8.56
C MET A 60 12.63 -0.59 -7.82
N GLU A 61 12.32 0.52 -8.45
CA GLU A 61 11.39 1.52 -7.93
C GLU A 61 9.98 1.25 -8.45
N TYR A 62 8.99 1.66 -7.67
CA TYR A 62 7.58 1.58 -8.03
C TYR A 62 6.83 2.84 -7.59
N GLU A 63 5.70 3.10 -8.23
CA GLU A 63 4.85 4.23 -7.90
C GLU A 63 4.18 4.04 -6.53
N GLN A 64 4.17 5.10 -5.73
CA GLN A 64 3.43 5.13 -4.48
C GLN A 64 1.94 4.97 -4.75
N LEU A 65 1.28 3.99 -4.11
CA LEU A 65 -0.15 3.72 -4.33
C LEU A 65 -1.05 4.88 -3.89
N ILE A 66 -0.70 5.54 -2.79
CA ILE A 66 -1.43 6.69 -2.23
C ILE A 66 -0.46 7.88 -2.18
N PRO A 67 -0.27 8.60 -3.30
CA PRO A 67 0.77 9.62 -3.43
C PRO A 67 0.36 10.98 -2.85
N TRP A 68 -0.29 10.97 -1.69
CA TRP A 68 -0.76 12.21 -1.04
C TRP A 68 0.32 12.91 -0.24
N VAL A 69 1.28 12.13 0.28
CA VAL A 69 2.34 12.62 1.15
C VAL A 69 3.66 11.99 0.74
N LYS A 70 4.70 12.80 0.63
CA LYS A 70 6.07 12.31 0.38
C LYS A 70 6.69 11.83 1.69
N PRO A 71 7.48 10.74 1.66
CA PRO A 71 8.28 10.33 2.81
C PRO A 71 9.28 11.39 3.23
N VAL A 72 9.64 11.39 4.51
CA VAL A 72 10.65 12.29 5.05
C VAL A 72 11.76 11.53 5.79
N GLU A 73 13.00 11.96 5.58
CA GLU A 73 14.11 11.60 6.45
C GLU A 73 14.13 12.56 7.64
N VAL A 74 14.16 12.02 8.85
CA VAL A 74 14.19 12.80 10.08
C VAL A 74 15.52 12.53 10.78
N SER A 75 16.26 13.58 11.12
CA SER A 75 17.53 13.52 11.85
C SER A 75 17.31 13.48 13.35
N GLU A 76 18.37 13.15 14.11
CA GLU A 76 18.31 13.01 15.59
C GLU A 76 17.91 14.30 16.29
N ASP A 77 18.24 15.46 15.71
CA ASP A 77 17.86 16.79 16.21
C ASP A 77 16.43 17.21 15.83
N GLY A 78 15.69 16.34 15.14
CA GLY A 78 14.31 16.56 14.71
C GLY A 78 14.17 17.33 13.39
N ALA A 79 15.26 17.71 12.74
CA ALA A 79 15.18 18.31 11.40
C ALA A 79 14.74 17.25 10.40
N TRP A 80 13.94 17.65 9.41
CA TRP A 80 13.41 16.76 8.39
C TRP A 80 13.66 17.32 6.98
N LYS A 81 13.64 16.41 6.01
CA LYS A 81 13.67 16.73 4.58
C LYS A 81 12.86 15.71 3.80
N ALA A 82 12.24 16.13 2.71
CA ALA A 82 11.59 15.24 1.76
C ALA A 82 12.59 14.21 1.20
N SER A 83 12.14 12.99 0.98
CA SER A 83 12.97 11.89 0.48
C SER A 83 12.28 11.14 -0.64
N ASP A 84 13.06 10.72 -1.64
CA ASP A 84 12.67 9.85 -2.75
C ASP A 84 13.20 8.40 -2.60
N LYS A 85 13.78 8.07 -1.43
CA LYS A 85 14.40 6.77 -1.19
C LYS A 85 13.41 5.63 -0.89
N ALA A 86 12.14 5.94 -0.65
CA ALA A 86 11.09 4.94 -0.43
C ALA A 86 10.61 4.30 -1.75
N PHE A 87 9.62 3.44 -1.65
CA PHE A 87 8.93 2.80 -2.79
C PHE A 87 9.86 2.05 -3.74
N ARG A 88 10.73 1.23 -3.17
CA ARG A 88 11.66 0.35 -3.90
C ARG A 88 11.75 -1.03 -3.27
N VAL A 89 12.14 -1.99 -4.09
CA VAL A 89 12.38 -3.35 -3.65
C VAL A 89 13.68 -3.43 -2.86
N ILE A 90 13.63 -4.04 -1.68
CA ILE A 90 14.77 -4.29 -0.79
C ILE A 90 14.92 -5.79 -0.52
N PRO A 91 16.11 -6.29 -0.15
CA PRO A 91 16.27 -7.69 0.23
C PRO A 91 15.60 -7.98 1.58
N GLY A 92 15.06 -9.20 1.73
CA GLY A 92 14.45 -9.66 2.98
C GLY A 92 14.65 -11.16 3.15
N ASP A 93 15.61 -11.56 3.99
CA ASP A 93 15.95 -12.97 4.23
C ASP A 93 14.83 -13.76 4.94
N TYR A 94 13.86 -13.06 5.52
CA TYR A 94 12.67 -13.62 6.16
C TYR A 94 11.53 -13.92 5.19
N VAL A 95 11.63 -13.46 3.94
CA VAL A 95 10.58 -13.70 2.93
C VAL A 95 10.71 -15.13 2.41
N THR A 96 9.61 -15.88 2.49
CA THR A 96 9.53 -17.26 2.02
C THR A 96 8.79 -17.35 0.68
N THR A 97 8.90 -18.50 0.03
CA THR A 97 8.12 -18.85 -1.17
C THR A 97 7.10 -19.95 -0.87
N GLU A 98 6.71 -20.09 0.40
CA GLU A 98 5.80 -21.15 0.86
C GLU A 98 4.34 -20.66 0.91
N ASP A 99 4.15 -19.35 1.13
CA ASP A 99 2.85 -18.72 1.20
C ASP A 99 2.84 -17.31 0.59
N GLY A 100 1.66 -16.68 0.55
CA GLY A 100 1.48 -15.34 -0.01
C GLY A 100 1.85 -15.26 -1.49
N THR A 101 2.68 -14.30 -1.84
CA THR A 101 3.18 -14.06 -3.21
C THR A 101 4.70 -14.22 -3.33
N GLY A 102 5.40 -14.42 -2.21
CA GLY A 102 6.88 -14.35 -2.14
C GLY A 102 7.43 -12.92 -2.22
N ILE A 103 6.55 -11.92 -2.11
CA ILE A 103 6.87 -10.49 -2.00
C ILE A 103 6.09 -9.94 -0.81
N VAL A 104 6.79 -9.28 0.11
CA VAL A 104 6.20 -8.73 1.34
C VAL A 104 6.18 -7.22 1.28
N HIS A 105 5.02 -6.63 1.57
CA HIS A 105 4.91 -5.18 1.74
C HIS A 105 5.46 -4.78 3.11
N ILE A 106 6.29 -3.74 3.14
CA ILE A 106 6.90 -3.19 4.36
C ILE A 106 6.23 -1.86 4.69
N ALA A 107 5.65 -1.76 5.89
CA ALA A 107 4.98 -0.57 6.41
C ALA A 107 5.70 -0.03 7.68
N PRO A 108 6.85 0.67 7.55
CA PRO A 108 7.73 1.02 8.67
C PRO A 108 7.09 1.90 9.74
N THR A 109 6.05 2.64 9.38
CA THR A 109 5.34 3.53 10.31
C THR A 109 4.45 2.76 11.29
N PHE A 110 4.01 1.55 10.92
CA PHE A 110 3.03 0.77 11.69
C PHE A 110 3.59 -0.54 12.25
N GLY A 111 4.56 -1.17 11.59
CA GLY A 111 5.17 -2.43 12.00
C GLY A 111 6.54 -2.22 12.66
N ALA A 112 6.75 -2.76 13.86
CA ALA A 112 8.05 -2.65 14.55
C ALA A 112 9.17 -3.40 13.79
N ASP A 113 8.87 -4.59 13.27
CA ASP A 113 9.81 -5.36 12.46
C ASP A 113 10.06 -4.69 11.12
N ASP A 114 9.01 -4.16 10.47
CA ASP A 114 9.10 -3.39 9.25
C ASP A 114 9.98 -2.14 9.42
N ALA A 115 9.83 -1.43 10.57
CA ALA A 115 10.66 -0.28 10.89
C ALA A 115 12.15 -0.65 11.02
N ASN A 116 12.46 -1.82 11.58
CA ASN A 116 13.84 -2.30 11.69
C ASN A 116 14.42 -2.66 10.31
N VAL A 117 13.66 -3.36 9.49
CA VAL A 117 14.05 -3.72 8.12
C VAL A 117 14.26 -2.46 7.27
N ALA A 118 13.34 -1.53 7.30
CA ALA A 118 13.43 -0.27 6.55
C ALA A 118 14.64 0.55 6.98
N ARG A 119 14.89 0.68 8.30
CA ARG A 119 16.05 1.39 8.84
C ARG A 119 17.37 0.76 8.38
N ALA A 120 17.48 -0.57 8.43
CA ALA A 120 18.66 -1.28 7.96
C ALA A 120 18.93 -1.07 6.47
N ALA A 121 17.88 -0.91 5.67
CA ALA A 121 17.94 -0.65 4.24
C ALA A 121 18.05 0.85 3.88
N GLY A 122 18.02 1.75 4.85
CA GLY A 122 18.04 3.21 4.63
C GLY A 122 16.76 3.76 3.98
N ILE A 123 15.64 3.06 4.18
CA ILE A 123 14.33 3.46 3.67
C ILE A 123 13.62 4.34 4.71
N PRO A 124 13.19 5.56 4.34
CA PRO A 124 12.45 6.44 5.25
C PRO A 124 11.03 5.93 5.47
N SER A 125 10.52 6.18 6.67
CA SER A 125 9.11 5.94 6.99
C SER A 125 8.23 7.05 6.42
N LEU A 126 6.96 6.75 6.16
CA LEU A 126 5.97 7.73 5.76
C LEU A 126 5.37 8.38 7.03
N PHE A 127 5.88 9.54 7.39
CA PHE A 127 5.42 10.33 8.52
C PHE A 127 4.81 11.66 8.08
N MET A 128 3.86 12.14 8.87
CA MET A 128 3.43 13.54 8.90
C MET A 128 4.24 14.31 9.94
N ILE A 129 4.41 15.60 9.74
CA ILE A 129 5.00 16.52 10.74
C ILE A 129 3.89 17.44 11.26
N ASN A 130 3.63 17.40 12.56
CA ASN A 130 2.63 18.27 13.17
C ASN A 130 3.21 19.68 13.48
N LYS A 131 2.36 20.63 13.87
CA LYS A 131 2.76 22.01 14.25
C LYS A 131 3.79 22.12 15.37
N LYS A 132 4.04 21.04 16.11
CA LYS A 132 5.07 21.00 17.15
C LYS A 132 6.40 20.44 16.63
N GLY A 133 6.50 20.12 15.34
CA GLY A 133 7.68 19.48 14.74
C GLY A 133 7.80 17.98 15.06
N GLU A 134 6.75 17.35 15.58
CA GLU A 134 6.77 15.93 15.94
C GLU A 134 6.30 15.07 14.76
N THR A 135 6.96 13.93 14.57
CA THR A 135 6.53 12.91 13.60
C THR A 135 5.26 12.21 14.06
N ARG A 136 4.36 11.98 13.13
CA ARG A 136 3.10 11.23 13.33
C ARG A 136 2.85 10.30 12.16
N PRO A 137 2.15 9.17 12.37
CA PRO A 137 1.56 8.43 11.25
C PRO A 137 0.60 9.32 10.46
N MET A 138 0.13 8.86 9.30
CA MET A 138 -0.87 9.62 8.50
C MET A 138 -2.22 9.74 9.19
N VAL A 139 -2.51 8.86 10.14
CA VAL A 139 -3.75 8.84 10.94
C VAL A 139 -3.43 9.00 12.43
N ASP A 140 -4.38 9.56 13.16
CA ASP A 140 -4.33 9.66 14.61
C ASP A 140 -4.63 8.31 15.30
N LEU A 141 -4.65 8.29 16.63
CA LEU A 141 -4.91 7.08 17.42
C LEU A 141 -6.33 6.53 17.26
N THR A 142 -7.25 7.28 16.66
CA THR A 142 -8.61 6.84 16.35
C THR A 142 -8.72 6.26 14.93
N GLY A 143 -7.67 6.38 14.12
CA GLY A 143 -7.64 5.99 12.72
C GLY A 143 -8.18 7.07 11.77
N LYS A 144 -8.17 8.34 12.20
CA LYS A 144 -8.63 9.48 11.43
C LYS A 144 -7.45 10.20 10.79
N PHE A 145 -7.54 10.51 9.49
CA PHE A 145 -6.52 11.32 8.81
C PHE A 145 -6.45 12.72 9.41
N TYR A 146 -5.23 13.20 9.65
CA TYR A 146 -4.99 14.54 10.18
C TYR A 146 -5.59 15.61 9.28
N LEU A 147 -6.09 16.70 9.90
CA LEU A 147 -6.47 17.89 9.14
C LEU A 147 -5.20 18.62 8.69
N LEU A 148 -5.25 19.28 7.54
CA LEU A 148 -4.13 20.07 7.02
C LEU A 148 -3.68 21.16 7.98
N ASP A 149 -4.61 21.74 8.73
CA ASP A 149 -4.34 22.78 9.72
C ASP A 149 -3.73 22.27 11.05
N GLU A 150 -3.62 20.95 11.24
CA GLU A 150 -2.91 20.32 12.35
C GLU A 150 -1.42 20.08 12.03
N LEU A 151 -1.06 20.18 10.76
CA LEU A 151 0.29 19.89 10.25
C LEU A 151 1.17 21.16 10.21
N ASP A 152 2.48 20.94 10.18
CA ASP A 152 3.47 21.97 9.95
C ASP A 152 3.32 22.58 8.55
N GLU A 153 3.37 23.91 8.44
CA GLU A 153 3.11 24.62 7.19
C GLU A 153 4.18 24.36 6.12
N GLU A 154 5.45 24.25 6.52
CA GLU A 154 6.54 23.95 5.59
C GLU A 154 6.44 22.51 5.09
N PHE A 155 6.12 21.58 5.99
CA PHE A 155 5.84 20.18 5.62
C PHE A 155 4.69 20.07 4.62
N VAL A 156 3.56 20.73 4.86
CA VAL A 156 2.43 20.73 3.94
C VAL A 156 2.85 21.24 2.56
N LYS A 157 3.58 22.34 2.51
CA LYS A 157 4.05 22.93 1.25
C LYS A 157 5.01 22.03 0.47
N GLU A 158 5.93 21.35 1.16
CA GLU A 158 7.02 20.57 0.52
C GLU A 158 6.64 19.11 0.24
N CYS A 159 5.80 18.53 1.10
CA CYS A 159 5.58 17.08 1.13
C CYS A 159 4.14 16.65 0.87
N VAL A 160 3.14 17.52 0.93
CA VAL A 160 1.73 17.15 0.80
C VAL A 160 1.15 17.60 -0.54
N ASP A 161 0.58 16.67 -1.28
CA ASP A 161 -0.31 16.99 -2.42
C ASP A 161 -1.67 17.43 -1.86
N VAL A 162 -1.78 18.74 -1.61
CA VAL A 162 -2.96 19.33 -0.94
C VAL A 162 -4.24 19.06 -1.73
N ASP A 163 -4.18 19.04 -3.06
CA ASP A 163 -5.36 18.83 -3.88
C ASP A 163 -5.92 17.41 -3.75
N LYS A 164 -5.07 16.43 -3.59
CA LYS A 164 -5.49 15.05 -3.34
C LYS A 164 -5.81 14.82 -1.85
N TYR A 165 -4.96 15.30 -0.95
CA TYR A 165 -5.11 15.03 0.48
C TYR A 165 -6.37 15.67 1.09
N LYS A 166 -6.79 16.86 0.62
CA LYS A 166 -7.97 17.58 1.14
C LYS A 166 -9.28 16.79 1.06
N GLU A 167 -9.38 15.82 0.14
CA GLU A 167 -10.56 14.97 0.01
C GLU A 167 -10.66 13.94 1.14
N TYR A 168 -9.56 13.62 1.79
CA TYR A 168 -9.45 12.57 2.81
C TYR A 168 -9.19 13.11 4.21
N GLN A 169 -8.74 14.36 4.36
CA GLN A 169 -8.48 14.95 5.69
C GLN A 169 -9.73 14.83 6.58
N GLY A 170 -9.52 14.34 7.81
CA GLY A 170 -10.61 14.15 8.76
C GLY A 170 -11.49 12.94 8.52
N ALA A 171 -11.30 12.17 7.43
CA ALA A 171 -11.98 10.89 7.23
C ALA A 171 -11.34 9.78 8.06
N TRP A 172 -12.09 8.75 8.41
CA TRP A 172 -11.56 7.53 9.01
C TRP A 172 -11.03 6.59 7.94
N VAL A 173 -9.89 5.96 8.22
CA VAL A 173 -9.26 4.97 7.32
C VAL A 173 -10.09 3.70 7.16
N LYS A 174 -10.99 3.42 8.08
CA LYS A 174 -11.95 2.31 8.02
C LYS A 174 -13.32 2.75 8.52
N ASN A 175 -14.37 2.32 7.83
CA ASN A 175 -15.76 2.52 8.26
C ASN A 175 -16.01 2.00 9.67
N ALA A 176 -15.36 0.89 10.06
CA ALA A 176 -15.44 0.32 11.40
C ALA A 176 -14.91 1.25 12.51
N TYR A 177 -14.16 2.30 12.18
CA TYR A 177 -13.68 3.30 13.14
C TYR A 177 -14.58 4.54 13.20
N ASP A 178 -15.44 4.73 12.20
CA ASP A 178 -16.33 5.88 12.10
C ASP A 178 -17.57 5.69 13.01
N PRO A 179 -17.77 6.55 14.02
CA PRO A 179 -18.91 6.47 14.94
C PRO A 179 -20.29 6.50 14.26
N GLN A 180 -20.40 7.07 13.05
CA GLN A 180 -21.66 7.11 12.31
C GLN A 180 -22.20 5.73 11.93
N PHE A 181 -21.30 4.73 11.82
CA PHE A 181 -21.66 3.34 11.49
C PHE A 181 -21.73 2.44 12.72
N MET A 182 -21.75 3.01 13.93
CA MET A 182 -21.82 2.25 15.17
C MET A 182 -23.24 2.28 15.72
N VAL A 183 -23.83 1.09 15.94
CA VAL A 183 -25.12 0.92 16.61
C VAL A 183 -24.88 0.11 17.88
N ASP A 184 -25.28 0.66 19.04
CA ASP A 184 -25.07 0.02 20.36
C ASP A 184 -23.62 -0.44 20.60
N GLY A 185 -22.63 0.35 20.12
CA GLY A 185 -21.21 0.06 20.25
C GLY A 185 -20.69 -1.06 19.32
N LYS A 186 -21.48 -1.47 18.32
CA LYS A 186 -21.09 -2.45 17.31
C LYS A 186 -21.15 -1.84 15.91
N TYR A 187 -20.21 -2.24 15.08
CA TYR A 187 -20.19 -1.84 13.67
C TYR A 187 -21.39 -2.41 12.91
N ASP A 188 -22.12 -1.52 12.23
CA ASP A 188 -23.23 -1.86 11.35
C ASP A 188 -22.77 -1.87 9.89
N GLU A 189 -22.39 -3.04 9.40
CA GLU A 189 -21.90 -3.25 8.02
C GLU A 189 -22.94 -2.83 6.97
N LYS A 190 -24.24 -3.01 7.23
CA LYS A 190 -25.31 -2.63 6.30
C LYS A 190 -25.43 -1.13 6.15
N ALA A 191 -25.32 -0.40 7.27
CA ALA A 191 -25.31 1.06 7.25
C ALA A 191 -24.08 1.59 6.50
N ALA A 192 -22.91 0.98 6.70
CA ALA A 192 -21.68 1.37 6.02
C ALA A 192 -21.72 1.08 4.52
N GLN A 193 -22.27 -0.06 4.10
CA GLN A 193 -22.41 -0.42 2.68
C GLN A 193 -23.42 0.48 1.95
N ALA A 194 -24.43 1.02 2.66
CA ALA A 194 -25.41 1.93 2.09
C ALA A 194 -24.89 3.38 1.95
N ALA A 195 -23.80 3.71 2.62
CA ALA A 195 -23.17 5.03 2.55
C ALA A 195 -22.06 5.03 1.50
N GLU A 196 -21.89 6.13 0.77
CA GLU A 196 -20.70 6.40 -0.03
C GLU A 196 -19.54 6.68 0.93
N SER A 197 -18.95 5.64 1.49
CA SER A 197 -17.88 5.74 2.47
C SER A 197 -16.59 5.15 1.92
N LEU A 198 -15.48 5.76 2.29
CA LEU A 198 -14.15 5.27 1.98
C LEU A 198 -13.76 4.21 3.00
N ASP A 199 -13.45 3.00 2.53
CA ASP A 199 -12.73 1.99 3.29
C ASP A 199 -11.40 1.81 2.59
N ILE A 200 -10.36 2.48 3.11
CA ILE A 200 -9.04 2.60 2.50
C ILE A 200 -8.11 1.52 3.06
#